data_dd53367adcdb1a305c91f94400a5453f
#
_entry.id   dd53367adcdb1a305c91f94400a5453f
#
_cell.length_a   1.000
_cell.length_b   1.000
_cell.length_c   1.000
_cell.angle_alpha   90.00
_cell.angle_beta   90.00
_cell.angle_gamma   90.00
#
_symmetry.space_group_name_H-M   'P 1'
#
loop_
_entity.id
_entity.type
_entity.pdbx_description
1 polymer ?
#
loop_
_entity_poly.entity_id
_entity_poly.type
_entity_poly.pdbx_seq_one_letter_code
_entity_poly.pdbx_strand_id
1 'polypeptide(L)'
;MVNFSKLSVQICRSTEIYYLFADIYFANLMISSNFASDKENNNIKKNTTMANKYSGTQTEKNLAAAFAGESQARNKYTYFASRAKKDGFEQIASIFQQTADNEKEHAKMWFKELSGIGTTAENLAAAAEGENYEWTDMYEDFAKTAEEEGFNKLAQKFRLVAAIEKRHEERYRTLLRNVEAQEVFKKSEVKVWECRNCGHIVVGTEAPEICPTCSHPKAYFEVHVDNF
;
A
#
# COMPACT_ATOMS: atom_id res chain seq x y z
N MET A 1 -27.22 -8.85 49.78
CA MET A 1 -27.58 -9.74 48.67
C MET A 1 -27.97 -8.84 47.50
N VAL A 2 -27.10 -8.61 46.56
CA VAL A 2 -27.36 -7.83 45.34
C VAL A 2 -27.50 -8.82 44.18
N ASN A 3 -28.65 -8.78 43.53
CA ASN A 3 -29.11 -9.71 42.53
C ASN A 3 -28.49 -9.39 41.18
N PHE A 4 -27.54 -10.20 40.69
CA PHE A 4 -26.96 -10.13 39.36
C PHE A 4 -27.79 -11.01 38.41
N SER A 5 -28.81 -10.43 37.81
CA SER A 5 -29.45 -11.07 36.67
C SER A 5 -29.86 -10.01 35.62
N LYS A 6 -29.38 -10.21 34.41
CA LYS A 6 -29.71 -9.55 33.14
C LYS A 6 -28.82 -8.36 32.75
N LEU A 7 -27.61 -8.65 32.28
CA LEU A 7 -27.01 -7.90 31.20
C LEU A 7 -27.02 -8.82 29.95
N SER A 8 -28.03 -8.65 29.11
CA SER A 8 -28.06 -9.24 27.78
C SER A 8 -27.10 -8.45 26.89
N VAL A 9 -25.95 -9.06 26.58
CA VAL A 9 -25.01 -8.56 25.56
C VAL A 9 -25.69 -8.76 24.21
N GLN A 10 -26.17 -7.69 23.61
CA GLN A 10 -26.67 -7.66 22.25
C GLN A 10 -25.46 -7.66 21.31
N ILE A 11 -25.04 -8.85 20.86
CA ILE A 11 -24.02 -9.02 19.85
C ILE A 11 -24.63 -8.55 18.53
N CYS A 12 -24.20 -7.37 18.10
CA CYS A 12 -24.54 -6.82 16.79
C CYS A 12 -23.90 -7.72 15.71
N ARG A 13 -24.72 -8.48 14.98
CA ARG A 13 -24.30 -9.25 13.81
C ARG A 13 -24.01 -8.27 12.66
N SER A 14 -22.77 -7.88 12.51
CA SER A 14 -22.28 -7.08 11.35
C SER A 14 -21.27 -7.87 10.52
N THR A 15 -21.51 -9.16 10.31
CA THR A 15 -20.64 -10.02 9.49
C THR A 15 -20.88 -9.89 7.98
N GLU A 16 -22.01 -9.35 7.53
CA GLU A 16 -22.33 -9.26 6.10
C GLU A 16 -21.67 -8.10 5.36
N ILE A 17 -21.30 -7.03 6.05
CA ILE A 17 -20.64 -5.86 5.42
C ILE A 17 -19.18 -6.15 5.05
N TYR A 18 -18.51 -7.06 5.76
CA TYR A 18 -17.08 -7.36 5.52
C TYR A 18 -16.81 -8.15 4.23
N TYR A 19 -17.78 -8.89 3.72
CA TYR A 19 -17.61 -9.68 2.49
C TYR A 19 -17.75 -8.82 1.22
N LEU A 20 -18.54 -7.75 1.27
CA LEU A 20 -18.79 -6.89 0.10
C LEU A 20 -17.53 -6.10 -0.33
N PHE A 21 -16.69 -5.69 0.62
CA PHE A 21 -15.47 -4.93 0.34
C PHE A 21 -14.33 -5.77 -0.25
N ALA A 22 -14.23 -7.03 0.15
CA ALA A 22 -13.24 -7.96 -0.43
C ALA A 22 -13.56 -8.27 -1.90
N ASP A 23 -14.84 -8.42 -2.23
CA ASP A 23 -15.28 -8.76 -3.59
C ASP A 23 -15.09 -7.61 -4.58
N ILE A 24 -15.23 -6.35 -4.16
CA ILE A 24 -15.06 -5.17 -5.04
C ILE A 24 -13.59 -4.92 -5.36
N TYR A 25 -12.69 -5.05 -4.38
CA TYR A 25 -11.25 -4.86 -4.61
C TYR A 25 -10.66 -5.94 -5.51
N PHE A 26 -11.14 -7.19 -5.37
CA PHE A 26 -10.67 -8.32 -6.19
C PHE A 26 -11.31 -8.36 -7.58
N ALA A 27 -12.58 -7.95 -7.71
CA ALA A 27 -13.24 -7.88 -9.02
C ALA A 27 -12.52 -6.90 -9.97
N ASN A 28 -12.03 -5.78 -9.47
CA ASN A 28 -11.32 -4.79 -10.28
C ASN A 28 -9.87 -5.18 -10.60
N LEU A 29 -9.17 -5.92 -9.74
CA LEU A 29 -7.87 -6.50 -10.08
C LEU A 29 -7.98 -7.55 -11.21
N MET A 30 -9.13 -8.26 -11.29
CA MET A 30 -9.42 -9.24 -12.36
C MET A 30 -9.94 -8.60 -13.64
N ILE A 31 -10.61 -7.45 -13.58
CA ILE A 31 -11.12 -6.75 -14.78
C ILE A 31 -9.98 -6.11 -15.58
N SER A 32 -8.92 -5.65 -14.90
CA SER A 32 -7.73 -5.11 -15.56
C SER A 32 -6.96 -6.14 -16.40
N SER A 33 -7.12 -7.45 -16.14
CA SER A 33 -6.48 -8.52 -16.91
C SER A 33 -7.24 -8.96 -18.15
N ASN A 34 -8.51 -8.54 -18.36
CA ASN A 34 -9.36 -8.99 -19.46
C ASN A 34 -9.61 -7.94 -20.57
N PHE A 35 -9.04 -6.73 -20.48
CA PHE A 35 -9.22 -5.69 -21.49
C PHE A 35 -8.01 -5.52 -22.41
N ALA A 36 -7.51 -6.62 -22.97
CA ALA A 36 -6.52 -6.58 -24.04
C ALA A 36 -6.76 -7.72 -25.05
N SER A 37 -7.79 -7.58 -25.84
CA SER A 37 -7.98 -8.31 -27.10
C SER A 37 -8.58 -7.34 -28.11
N ASP A 38 -7.73 -6.70 -28.89
CA ASP A 38 -7.67 -6.72 -30.35
C ASP A 38 -6.77 -5.60 -30.89
N LYS A 39 -5.83 -6.07 -31.71
CA LYS A 39 -5.12 -5.46 -32.83
C LYS A 39 -3.67 -5.00 -32.67
N GLU A 40 -2.88 -5.75 -33.46
CA GLU A 40 -1.68 -5.44 -34.21
C GLU A 40 -0.30 -5.47 -33.54
N ASN A 41 0.40 -6.55 -33.92
CA ASN A 41 1.86 -6.71 -34.16
C ASN A 41 2.79 -5.57 -33.70
N ASN A 42 3.46 -5.79 -32.57
CA ASN A 42 4.89 -5.51 -32.51
C ASN A 42 5.53 -6.39 -31.41
N ASN A 43 6.70 -6.98 -31.73
CA ASN A 43 7.51 -7.82 -30.89
C ASN A 43 7.96 -7.10 -29.60
N ILE A 44 7.10 -7.02 -28.60
CA ILE A 44 7.48 -6.72 -27.22
C ILE A 44 7.42 -8.05 -26.49
N LYS A 45 8.57 -8.50 -25.97
CA LYS A 45 8.66 -9.64 -25.08
C LYS A 45 7.59 -9.46 -23.99
N LYS A 46 6.52 -10.26 -24.07
CA LYS A 46 5.55 -10.39 -22.98
C LYS A 46 6.31 -10.85 -21.75
N ASN A 47 6.56 -9.94 -20.82
CA ASN A 47 6.81 -10.32 -19.44
C ASN A 47 5.54 -11.03 -18.98
N THR A 48 5.60 -12.34 -18.97
CA THR A 48 4.55 -13.20 -18.44
C THR A 48 4.59 -12.98 -16.92
N THR A 49 3.75 -12.10 -16.40
CA THR A 49 3.39 -12.11 -14.98
C THR A 49 3.04 -13.56 -14.66
N MET A 50 3.78 -14.19 -13.76
CA MET A 50 3.52 -15.58 -13.39
C MET A 50 2.11 -15.62 -12.82
N ALA A 51 1.19 -16.25 -13.57
CA ALA A 51 -0.18 -16.41 -13.15
C ALA A 51 -0.18 -17.08 -11.78
N ASN A 52 -0.88 -16.49 -10.83
CA ASN A 52 -1.10 -17.07 -9.50
C ASN A 52 -1.61 -18.51 -9.67
N LYS A 53 -0.89 -19.48 -9.13
CA LYS A 53 -1.24 -20.92 -9.21
C LYS A 53 -2.62 -21.27 -8.66
N TYR A 54 -3.24 -20.35 -7.90
CA TYR A 54 -4.57 -20.51 -7.30
C TYR A 54 -5.68 -19.81 -8.09
N SER A 55 -5.36 -19.23 -9.24
CA SER A 55 -6.29 -18.38 -10.00
C SER A 55 -7.63 -19.07 -10.28
N GLY A 56 -8.73 -18.38 -9.96
CA GLY A 56 -10.11 -18.85 -10.13
C GLY A 56 -10.59 -19.85 -9.07
N THR A 57 -9.77 -20.21 -8.09
CA THR A 57 -10.13 -21.20 -7.05
C THR A 57 -10.73 -20.55 -5.78
N GLN A 58 -11.43 -21.35 -4.95
CA GLN A 58 -11.83 -20.92 -3.62
C GLN A 58 -10.60 -20.63 -2.72
N THR A 59 -9.48 -21.32 -2.94
CA THR A 59 -8.23 -21.07 -2.21
C THR A 59 -7.69 -19.67 -2.48
N GLU A 60 -7.76 -19.17 -3.69
CA GLU A 60 -7.39 -17.77 -4.00
C GLU A 60 -8.23 -16.78 -3.19
N LYS A 61 -9.56 -16.97 -3.16
CA LYS A 61 -10.46 -16.13 -2.35
C LYS A 61 -10.13 -16.19 -0.86
N ASN A 62 -9.81 -17.38 -0.36
CA ASN A 62 -9.41 -17.56 1.03
C ASN A 62 -8.09 -16.85 1.36
N LEU A 63 -7.09 -16.92 0.47
CA LEU A 63 -5.82 -16.20 0.61
C LEU A 63 -6.02 -14.68 0.60
N ALA A 64 -6.88 -14.18 -0.29
CA ALA A 64 -7.22 -12.77 -0.34
C ALA A 64 -7.93 -12.30 0.95
N ALA A 65 -8.89 -13.07 1.45
CA ALA A 65 -9.59 -12.80 2.70
C ALA A 65 -8.63 -12.83 3.90
N ALA A 66 -7.70 -13.79 3.94
CA ALA A 66 -6.68 -13.87 4.98
C ALA A 66 -5.75 -12.65 4.92
N PHE A 67 -5.23 -12.29 3.75
CA PHE A 67 -4.41 -11.08 3.57
C PHE A 67 -5.13 -9.81 4.04
N ALA A 68 -6.41 -9.64 3.68
CA ALA A 68 -7.23 -8.50 4.11
C ALA A 68 -7.43 -8.47 5.62
N GLY A 69 -7.75 -9.63 6.23
CA GLY A 69 -7.95 -9.78 7.67
C GLY A 69 -6.71 -9.39 8.48
N GLU A 70 -5.56 -9.96 8.14
CA GLU A 70 -4.28 -9.69 8.81
C GLU A 70 -3.83 -8.22 8.62
N SER A 71 -4.04 -7.65 7.43
CA SER A 71 -3.72 -6.25 7.14
C SER A 71 -4.56 -5.30 7.99
N GLN A 72 -5.84 -5.59 8.18
CA GLN A 72 -6.72 -4.83 9.08
C GLN A 72 -6.32 -5.00 10.55
N ALA A 73 -6.03 -6.24 10.99
CA ALA A 73 -5.60 -6.55 12.35
C ALA A 73 -4.32 -5.77 12.70
N ARG A 74 -3.31 -5.80 11.82
CA ARG A 74 -2.09 -5.02 11.95
C ARG A 74 -2.38 -3.54 12.24
N ASN A 75 -3.20 -2.90 11.41
CA ASN A 75 -3.51 -1.48 11.58
C ASN A 75 -4.29 -1.21 12.87
N LYS A 76 -5.31 -2.02 13.17
CA LYS A 76 -6.10 -1.89 14.40
C LYS A 76 -5.23 -2.01 15.65
N TYR A 77 -4.33 -2.98 15.71
CA TYR A 77 -3.47 -3.20 16.88
C TYR A 77 -2.45 -2.07 17.07
N THR A 78 -1.94 -1.46 15.99
CA THR A 78 -1.12 -0.24 16.08
C THR A 78 -1.92 0.92 16.71
N TYR A 79 -3.20 1.07 16.37
CA TYR A 79 -4.06 2.10 16.97
C TYR A 79 -4.38 1.78 18.44
N PHE A 80 -4.60 0.50 18.77
CA PHE A 80 -4.83 0.07 20.14
C PHE A 80 -3.58 0.23 21.02
N ALA A 81 -2.39 -0.05 20.48
CA ALA A 81 -1.12 0.23 21.15
C ALA A 81 -0.97 1.72 21.51
N SER A 82 -1.27 2.60 20.54
CA SER A 82 -1.24 4.06 20.77
C SER A 82 -2.23 4.49 21.87
N ARG A 83 -3.41 3.86 21.92
CA ARG A 83 -4.41 4.15 22.96
C ARG A 83 -3.94 3.66 24.33
N ALA A 84 -3.48 2.41 24.42
CA ALA A 84 -2.99 1.83 25.66
C ALA A 84 -1.84 2.66 26.26
N LYS A 85 -0.93 3.16 25.41
CA LYS A 85 0.15 4.05 25.83
C LYS A 85 -0.37 5.36 26.45
N LYS A 86 -1.37 5.99 25.83
CA LYS A 86 -2.01 7.21 26.35
C LYS A 86 -2.71 6.97 27.69
N ASP A 87 -3.20 5.76 27.92
CA ASP A 87 -3.86 5.36 29.17
C ASP A 87 -2.86 4.92 30.27
N GLY A 88 -1.54 4.92 29.97
CA GLY A 88 -0.48 4.55 30.91
C GLY A 88 -0.19 3.06 31.01
N PHE A 89 -0.68 2.24 30.06
CA PHE A 89 -0.50 0.79 30.05
C PHE A 89 0.62 0.38 29.07
N GLU A 90 1.87 0.70 29.40
CA GLU A 90 3.05 0.46 28.52
C GLU A 90 3.22 -1.02 28.15
N GLN A 91 3.00 -1.96 29.07
CA GLN A 91 3.08 -3.39 28.78
C GLN A 91 2.01 -3.81 27.74
N ILE A 92 0.77 -3.35 27.90
CA ILE A 92 -0.33 -3.66 26.98
C ILE A 92 -0.04 -3.04 25.61
N ALA A 93 0.46 -1.81 25.57
CA ALA A 93 0.86 -1.14 24.34
C ALA A 93 1.95 -1.94 23.59
N SER A 94 2.97 -2.41 24.33
CA SER A 94 4.04 -3.25 23.75
C SER A 94 3.51 -4.57 23.20
N ILE A 95 2.59 -5.24 23.87
CA ILE A 95 1.96 -6.48 23.42
C ILE A 95 1.16 -6.24 22.14
N PHE A 96 0.35 -5.17 22.08
CA PHE A 96 -0.37 -4.82 20.84
C PHE A 96 0.58 -4.53 19.68
N GLN A 97 1.67 -3.79 19.93
CA GLN A 97 2.64 -3.50 18.87
C GLN A 97 3.34 -4.77 18.38
N GLN A 98 3.77 -5.65 19.28
CA GLN A 98 4.37 -6.93 18.91
C GLN A 98 3.42 -7.79 18.08
N THR A 99 2.14 -7.86 18.48
CA THR A 99 1.13 -8.59 17.73
C THR A 99 0.92 -7.94 16.35
N ALA A 100 0.84 -6.61 16.25
CA ALA A 100 0.73 -5.93 14.96
C ALA A 100 1.90 -6.26 14.01
N ASP A 101 3.12 -6.41 14.54
CA ASP A 101 4.30 -6.80 13.74
C ASP A 101 4.21 -8.27 13.29
N ASN A 102 3.62 -9.16 14.10
CA ASN A 102 3.33 -10.55 13.70
C ASN A 102 2.29 -10.60 12.57
N GLU A 103 1.18 -9.85 12.70
CA GLU A 103 0.12 -9.82 11.66
C GLU A 103 0.63 -9.25 10.33
N LYS A 104 1.59 -8.31 10.37
CA LYS A 104 2.27 -7.85 9.15
C LYS A 104 3.00 -8.98 8.42
N GLU A 105 3.68 -9.86 9.14
CA GLU A 105 4.37 -11.01 8.51
C GLU A 105 3.39 -12.08 8.04
N HIS A 106 2.26 -12.31 8.74
CA HIS A 106 1.18 -13.18 8.26
C HIS A 106 0.58 -12.64 6.95
N ALA A 107 0.19 -11.38 6.92
CA ALA A 107 -0.31 -10.72 5.70
C ALA A 107 0.67 -10.87 4.53
N LYS A 108 1.96 -10.65 4.78
CA LYS A 108 3.02 -10.79 3.76
C LYS A 108 3.14 -12.22 3.22
N MET A 109 2.95 -13.26 4.06
CA MET A 109 2.93 -14.66 3.59
C MET A 109 1.81 -14.88 2.58
N TRP A 110 0.59 -14.48 2.91
CA TRP A 110 -0.56 -14.63 2.02
C TRP A 110 -0.44 -13.81 0.75
N PHE A 111 0.08 -12.59 0.85
CA PHE A 111 0.32 -11.73 -0.30
C PHE A 111 1.35 -12.29 -1.27
N LYS A 112 2.39 -12.97 -0.77
CA LYS A 112 3.36 -13.69 -1.60
C LYS A 112 2.75 -14.87 -2.33
N GLU A 113 1.88 -15.67 -1.67
CA GLU A 113 1.17 -16.77 -2.33
C GLU A 113 0.26 -16.28 -3.46
N LEU A 114 -0.30 -15.08 -3.32
CA LEU A 114 -1.07 -14.39 -4.37
C LEU A 114 -0.20 -13.76 -5.47
N SER A 115 1.12 -13.97 -5.45
CA SER A 115 2.07 -13.30 -6.35
C SER A 115 2.03 -11.76 -6.30
N GLY A 116 1.61 -11.21 -5.15
CA GLY A 116 1.45 -9.77 -4.95
C GLY A 116 2.75 -8.99 -4.77
N ILE A 117 3.91 -9.66 -4.63
CA ILE A 117 5.21 -9.00 -4.51
C ILE A 117 6.07 -9.40 -5.71
N GLY A 118 6.28 -8.45 -6.60
CA GLY A 118 7.14 -8.57 -7.77
C GLY A 118 8.48 -7.83 -7.60
N THR A 119 9.11 -7.53 -8.71
CA THR A 119 10.26 -6.63 -8.79
C THR A 119 9.89 -5.21 -8.34
N THR A 120 10.86 -4.36 -8.11
CA THR A 120 10.60 -2.95 -7.74
C THR A 120 9.76 -2.23 -8.80
N ALA A 121 10.03 -2.46 -10.09
CA ALA A 121 9.26 -1.86 -11.19
C ALA A 121 7.80 -2.36 -11.20
N GLU A 122 7.59 -3.67 -11.08
CA GLU A 122 6.24 -4.25 -11.00
C GLU A 122 5.48 -3.75 -9.77
N ASN A 123 6.13 -3.65 -8.61
CA ASN A 123 5.50 -3.14 -7.39
C ASN A 123 5.14 -1.65 -7.52
N LEU A 124 5.99 -0.84 -8.17
CA LEU A 124 5.69 0.57 -8.44
C LEU A 124 4.52 0.73 -9.41
N ALA A 125 4.46 -0.10 -10.45
CA ALA A 125 3.32 -0.13 -11.36
C ALA A 125 2.02 -0.52 -10.64
N ALA A 126 2.04 -1.59 -9.86
CA ALA A 126 0.88 -2.05 -9.09
C ALA A 126 0.41 -1.00 -8.07
N ALA A 127 1.35 -0.34 -7.38
CA ALA A 127 1.02 0.76 -6.46
C ALA A 127 0.37 1.92 -7.21
N ALA A 128 0.93 2.37 -8.34
CA ALA A 128 0.36 3.45 -9.13
C ALA A 128 -1.06 3.13 -9.63
N GLU A 129 -1.33 1.89 -10.06
CA GLU A 129 -2.68 1.46 -10.48
C GLU A 129 -3.67 1.41 -9.30
N GLY A 130 -3.22 0.98 -8.12
CA GLY A 130 -4.05 1.00 -6.90
C GLY A 130 -4.46 2.43 -6.54
N GLU A 131 -3.51 3.35 -6.42
CA GLU A 131 -3.77 4.76 -6.12
C GLU A 131 -4.66 5.42 -7.19
N ASN A 132 -4.44 5.08 -8.49
CA ASN A 132 -5.28 5.57 -9.58
C ASN A 132 -6.74 5.19 -9.36
N TYR A 133 -7.04 3.91 -9.11
CA TYR A 133 -8.39 3.44 -8.83
C TYR A 133 -9.00 4.14 -7.60
N GLU A 134 -8.20 4.34 -6.55
CA GLU A 134 -8.69 4.98 -5.33
C GLU A 134 -9.18 6.41 -5.57
N TRP A 135 -8.46 7.21 -6.35
CA TRP A 135 -8.85 8.60 -6.56
C TRP A 135 -9.79 8.83 -7.74
N THR A 136 -9.76 7.97 -8.79
CA THR A 136 -10.66 8.13 -9.96
C THR A 136 -12.06 7.59 -9.69
N ASP A 137 -12.16 6.47 -8.97
CA ASP A 137 -13.39 5.70 -8.83
C ASP A 137 -13.85 5.60 -7.37
N MET A 138 -13.06 4.92 -6.53
CA MET A 138 -13.49 4.50 -5.20
C MET A 138 -13.92 5.66 -4.30
N TYR A 139 -13.05 6.65 -4.08
CA TYR A 139 -13.34 7.75 -3.17
C TYR A 139 -14.40 8.71 -3.71
N GLU A 140 -14.48 8.89 -5.03
CA GLU A 140 -15.55 9.72 -5.61
C GLU A 140 -16.92 9.07 -5.44
N ASP A 141 -17.03 7.76 -5.62
CA ASP A 141 -18.27 7.03 -5.41
C ASP A 141 -18.67 7.00 -3.92
N PHE A 142 -17.68 6.85 -3.03
CA PHE A 142 -17.94 6.97 -1.58
C PHE A 142 -18.40 8.38 -1.19
N ALA A 143 -17.84 9.42 -1.81
CA ALA A 143 -18.23 10.79 -1.55
C ALA A 143 -19.66 11.07 -2.01
N LYS A 144 -20.06 10.61 -3.20
CA LYS A 144 -21.43 10.72 -3.72
C LYS A 144 -22.42 10.03 -2.78
N THR A 145 -22.15 8.79 -2.41
CA THR A 145 -22.99 8.03 -1.47
C THR A 145 -23.13 8.76 -0.13
N ALA A 146 -22.02 9.27 0.42
CA ALA A 146 -22.06 10.02 1.67
C ALA A 146 -22.87 11.32 1.57
N GLU A 147 -22.87 11.99 0.42
CA GLU A 147 -23.73 13.18 0.17
C GLU A 147 -25.20 12.79 0.10
N GLU A 148 -25.56 11.73 -0.63
CA GLU A 148 -26.92 11.21 -0.74
C GLU A 148 -27.49 10.80 0.62
N GLU A 149 -26.66 10.28 1.51
CA GLU A 149 -27.01 9.91 2.89
C GLU A 149 -26.96 11.10 3.88
N GLY A 150 -26.58 12.30 3.44
CA GLY A 150 -26.52 13.51 4.27
C GLY A 150 -25.22 13.69 5.05
N PHE A 151 -24.19 12.88 4.83
CA PHE A 151 -22.88 12.95 5.51
C PHE A 151 -21.88 13.86 4.79
N ASN A 152 -22.26 15.10 4.48
CA ASN A 152 -21.48 16.05 3.66
C ASN A 152 -20.03 16.26 4.15
N LYS A 153 -19.79 16.27 5.47
CA LYS A 153 -18.43 16.40 6.02
C LYS A 153 -17.57 15.18 5.72
N LEU A 154 -18.16 14.00 5.65
CA LEU A 154 -17.46 12.77 5.31
C LEU A 154 -17.18 12.72 3.81
N ALA A 155 -18.15 13.11 2.99
CA ALA A 155 -17.96 13.24 1.54
C ALA A 155 -16.78 14.16 1.19
N GLN A 156 -16.70 15.32 1.86
CA GLN A 156 -15.56 16.22 1.70
C GLN A 156 -14.22 15.53 2.09
N LYS A 157 -14.20 14.75 3.19
CA LYS A 157 -13.00 14.02 3.59
C LYS A 157 -12.58 12.98 2.54
N PHE A 158 -13.51 12.23 1.96
CA PHE A 158 -13.22 11.30 0.87
C PHE A 158 -12.54 12.00 -0.31
N ARG A 159 -13.06 13.14 -0.77
CA ARG A 159 -12.43 13.92 -1.86
C ARG A 159 -11.05 14.48 -1.49
N LEU A 160 -10.84 14.89 -0.24
CA LEU A 160 -9.53 15.34 0.23
C LEU A 160 -8.51 14.19 0.24
N VAL A 161 -8.92 12.99 0.63
CA VAL A 161 -8.06 11.80 0.55
C VAL A 161 -7.78 11.45 -0.91
N ALA A 162 -8.80 11.42 -1.78
CA ALA A 162 -8.62 11.20 -3.23
C ALA A 162 -7.55 12.13 -3.84
N ALA A 163 -7.51 13.40 -3.44
CA ALA A 163 -6.49 14.34 -3.90
C ALA A 163 -5.07 14.00 -3.39
N ILE A 164 -4.95 13.29 -2.28
CA ILE A 164 -3.67 12.76 -1.75
C ILE A 164 -3.25 11.55 -2.58
N GLU A 165 -4.17 10.60 -2.84
CA GLU A 165 -3.87 9.38 -3.59
C GLU A 165 -3.47 9.68 -5.04
N LYS A 166 -4.03 10.73 -5.65
CA LYS A 166 -3.54 11.25 -6.93
C LYS A 166 -2.05 11.62 -6.89
N ARG A 167 -1.58 12.25 -5.81
CA ARG A 167 -0.16 12.58 -5.65
C ARG A 167 0.70 11.36 -5.41
N HIS A 168 0.16 10.34 -4.74
CA HIS A 168 0.84 9.05 -4.57
C HIS A 168 1.03 8.38 -5.92
N GLU A 169 -0.01 8.31 -6.76
CA GLU A 169 0.09 7.81 -8.12
C GLU A 169 1.17 8.54 -8.93
N GLU A 170 1.11 9.87 -8.99
CA GLU A 170 2.10 10.69 -9.71
C GLU A 170 3.54 10.39 -9.26
N ARG A 171 3.73 10.21 -7.95
CA ARG A 171 5.01 9.83 -7.34
C ARG A 171 5.47 8.45 -7.80
N TYR A 172 4.59 7.44 -7.70
CA TYR A 172 4.95 6.07 -8.08
C TYR A 172 5.21 5.95 -9.58
N ARG A 173 4.45 6.60 -10.45
CA ARG A 173 4.72 6.65 -11.89
C ARG A 173 6.05 7.35 -12.20
N THR A 174 6.40 8.38 -11.47
CA THR A 174 7.70 9.05 -11.63
C THR A 174 8.86 8.16 -11.20
N LEU A 175 8.72 7.45 -10.07
CA LEU A 175 9.72 6.50 -9.60
C LEU A 175 9.86 5.31 -10.56
N LEU A 176 8.76 4.80 -11.10
CA LEU A 176 8.76 3.75 -12.12
C LEU A 176 9.57 4.18 -13.34
N ARG A 177 9.27 5.35 -13.92
CA ARG A 177 10.05 5.89 -15.05
C ARG A 177 11.54 5.99 -14.73
N ASN A 178 11.92 6.45 -13.54
CA ASN A 178 13.33 6.51 -13.14
C ASN A 178 13.99 5.13 -13.08
N VAL A 179 13.27 4.10 -12.61
CA VAL A 179 13.78 2.72 -12.57
C VAL A 179 13.96 2.17 -13.99
N GLU A 180 12.95 2.31 -14.84
CA GLU A 180 12.97 1.82 -16.22
C GLU A 180 14.03 2.51 -17.09
N ALA A 181 14.22 3.83 -16.91
CA ALA A 181 15.24 4.62 -17.59
C ALA A 181 16.64 4.48 -16.97
N GLN A 182 16.79 3.70 -15.86
CA GLN A 182 18.05 3.62 -15.09
C GLN A 182 18.53 4.99 -14.58
N GLU A 183 17.59 5.86 -14.25
CA GLU A 183 17.85 7.23 -13.81
C GLU A 183 17.75 7.41 -12.28
N VAL A 184 17.62 6.35 -11.50
CA VAL A 184 17.54 6.47 -10.03
C VAL A 184 18.80 7.12 -9.46
N PHE A 185 19.97 6.68 -9.91
CA PHE A 185 21.29 7.15 -9.44
C PHE A 185 22.07 7.96 -10.48
N LYS A 186 21.45 8.27 -11.63
CA LYS A 186 22.02 9.03 -12.71
C LYS A 186 20.96 9.96 -13.29
N LYS A 187 21.34 11.19 -13.66
CA LYS A 187 20.47 12.18 -14.28
C LYS A 187 21.12 12.78 -15.51
N SER A 188 20.33 13.31 -16.41
CA SER A 188 20.80 14.07 -17.59
C SER A 188 21.48 15.39 -17.20
N GLU A 189 21.18 15.90 -16.01
CA GLU A 189 21.70 17.15 -15.48
C GLU A 189 22.51 16.92 -14.21
N VAL A 190 23.39 17.85 -13.89
CA VAL A 190 24.11 17.88 -12.61
C VAL A 190 23.11 18.02 -11.47
N LYS A 191 23.20 17.11 -10.50
CA LYS A 191 22.42 17.10 -9.27
C LYS A 191 23.35 17.11 -8.06
N VAL A 192 22.79 17.50 -6.94
CA VAL A 192 23.40 17.32 -5.62
C VAL A 192 22.91 15.95 -5.10
N TRP A 193 23.85 15.06 -4.80
CA TRP A 193 23.57 13.73 -4.27
C TRP A 193 23.93 13.67 -2.80
N GLU A 194 23.09 13.12 -1.98
CA GLU A 194 23.32 12.94 -0.55
C GLU A 194 23.34 11.47 -0.17
N CYS A 195 24.32 11.08 0.65
CA CYS A 195 24.37 9.76 1.25
C CYS A 195 23.43 9.69 2.46
N ARG A 196 22.37 8.92 2.38
CA ARG A 196 21.34 8.74 3.43
C ARG A 196 21.89 8.18 4.74
N ASN A 197 23.09 7.58 4.73
CA ASN A 197 23.71 7.05 5.94
C ASN A 197 24.50 8.11 6.72
N CYS A 198 25.26 8.98 6.04
CA CYS A 198 26.19 9.89 6.72
C CYS A 198 26.07 11.36 6.30
N GLY A 199 25.15 11.71 5.40
CA GLY A 199 24.97 13.11 4.94
C GLY A 199 26.06 13.61 3.99
N HIS A 200 26.96 12.74 3.49
CA HIS A 200 28.01 13.18 2.55
C HIS A 200 27.38 13.66 1.24
N ILE A 201 27.78 14.85 0.80
CA ILE A 201 27.28 15.50 -0.42
C ILE A 201 28.27 15.34 -1.56
N VAL A 202 27.75 15.00 -2.74
CA VAL A 202 28.49 14.94 -4.01
C VAL A 202 27.71 15.67 -5.09
N VAL A 203 28.41 16.45 -5.92
CA VAL A 203 27.80 17.16 -7.04
C VAL A 203 28.23 16.50 -8.36
N GLY A 204 27.27 16.12 -9.19
CA GLY A 204 27.54 15.45 -10.46
C GLY A 204 26.27 14.94 -11.14
N THR A 205 26.42 14.38 -12.32
CA THR A 205 25.31 13.74 -13.05
C THR A 205 24.97 12.35 -12.53
N GLU A 206 25.84 11.75 -11.69
CA GLU A 206 25.69 10.39 -11.18
C GLU A 206 26.18 10.31 -9.73
N ALA A 207 25.49 9.52 -8.92
CA ALA A 207 25.93 9.17 -7.58
C ALA A 207 27.17 8.24 -7.62
N PRO A 208 28.14 8.37 -6.70
CA PRO A 208 29.33 7.52 -6.67
C PRO A 208 28.96 6.07 -6.32
N GLU A 209 29.73 5.11 -6.83
CA GLU A 209 29.53 3.68 -6.53
C GLU A 209 29.64 3.37 -5.05
N ILE A 210 30.52 4.08 -4.35
CA ILE A 210 30.79 3.92 -2.90
C ILE A 210 30.93 5.31 -2.30
N CYS A 211 30.27 5.53 -1.19
CA CYS A 211 30.39 6.78 -0.42
C CYS A 211 31.82 6.92 0.11
N PRO A 212 32.54 8.01 -0.24
CA PRO A 212 33.94 8.19 0.18
C PRO A 212 34.10 8.42 1.68
N THR A 213 33.03 8.80 2.39
CA THR A 213 33.05 9.06 3.84
C THR A 213 32.77 7.81 4.66
N CYS A 214 31.72 7.04 4.29
CA CYS A 214 31.25 5.94 5.15
C CYS A 214 31.24 4.57 4.46
N SER A 215 31.75 4.49 3.23
CA SER A 215 31.88 3.24 2.43
C SER A 215 30.56 2.50 2.16
N HIS A 216 29.40 3.16 2.32
CA HIS A 216 28.12 2.59 1.89
C HIS A 216 27.99 2.62 0.36
N PRO A 217 27.34 1.61 -0.24
CA PRO A 217 27.18 1.53 -1.68
C PRO A 217 26.27 2.61 -2.25
N LYS A 218 26.32 2.82 -3.59
CA LYS A 218 25.48 3.74 -4.37
C LYS A 218 24.00 3.73 -3.97
N ALA A 219 23.47 2.57 -3.59
CA ALA A 219 22.08 2.41 -3.14
C ALA A 219 21.66 3.32 -1.97
N TYR A 220 22.63 3.87 -1.24
CA TYR A 220 22.38 4.82 -0.16
C TYR A 220 22.32 6.28 -0.60
N PHE A 221 22.54 6.58 -1.88
CA PHE A 221 22.44 7.95 -2.35
C PHE A 221 21.02 8.30 -2.83
N GLU A 222 20.66 9.55 -2.63
CA GLU A 222 19.46 10.16 -3.20
C GLU A 222 19.77 11.56 -3.70
N VAL A 223 18.89 12.14 -4.53
CA VAL A 223 18.98 13.55 -4.89
C VAL A 223 18.64 14.37 -3.66
N HIS A 224 19.57 15.22 -3.26
CA HIS A 224 19.40 16.11 -2.13
C HIS A 224 18.27 17.13 -2.38
N VAL A 225 17.46 17.39 -1.36
CA VAL A 225 16.38 18.37 -1.40
C VAL A 225 16.43 19.21 -0.11
N ASP A 226 16.62 20.51 -0.29
CA ASP A 226 16.42 21.47 0.81
C ASP A 226 14.91 21.66 1.02
N ASN A 227 14.42 21.34 2.23
CA ASN A 227 13.00 21.42 2.58
C ASN A 227 12.73 22.24 3.86
N PHE A 228 13.64 23.11 4.22
CA PHE A 228 13.59 24.01 5.39
C PHE A 228 13.63 25.48 4.97
#